data_ea3d8e00994baa1c93acace5eb47a21a
#
_entry.id   ea3d8e00994baa1c93acace5eb47a21a
#
_cell.length_a   1.000
_cell.length_b   1.000
_cell.length_c   1.000
_cell.angle_alpha   90.00
_cell.angle_beta   90.00
_cell.angle_gamma   90.00
#
_symmetry.space_group_name_H-M   'P 1'
#
loop_
_entity.id
_entity.type
_entity.pdbx_description
1 polymer ?
#
loop_
_entity_poly.entity_id
_entity_poly.type
_entity_poly.pdbx_seq_one_letter_code
_entity_poly.pdbx_strand_id
1 'polypeptide(L)'
;MIRNRTIQPPCRGLHTATPRRNRSPARRVVPWSILLSVVAACEPAQSAEHEARPTLPVTTPIRKDVSVDRPYVARVRAIQHIEVRALEHGYLDEILVDEGQVVEAGQKMFVILPVVYRAEVAKAKAETEAARIEYDNAKRLADKNIISPAKLALAEANYEKAKAALALAKAHLRFTEIRAPFRGIMDKFHVRLGSLVDEGELLTELSDVSTVWIYFNVPEAEYLDLAPRLEAIKARPVRFRMANGKIFAHEGKIDTIEADFDTTTGNIPFRASFPNPDLLLRHGETGTVLLSEPYPNALLVPQKATYSVLDRRFVYVVDESGTVHAKEITVGAELPHVFVVTGGLEDTDRFLVEGLRKVRDGDEIEVREEDPKTVFENLEPYAE
;
A
#
# COMPACT_ATOMS: atom_id res chain seq x y z
N MET A 1 18.06 14.26 -45.73
CA MET A 1 18.37 13.21 -46.72
C MET A 1 18.03 11.86 -46.10
N ILE A 2 16.96 11.22 -46.67
CA ILE A 2 16.83 9.78 -46.95
C ILE A 2 16.76 8.84 -45.72
N ARG A 3 15.77 7.99 -45.46
CA ARG A 3 14.62 7.41 -46.22
C ARG A 3 13.66 6.72 -45.24
N ASN A 4 12.39 6.93 -45.45
CA ASN A 4 11.27 6.07 -45.01
C ASN A 4 11.48 4.62 -45.44
N ARG A 5 11.08 3.66 -44.59
CA ARG A 5 10.57 2.35 -45.06
C ARG A 5 9.36 1.92 -44.25
N THR A 6 8.22 2.12 -44.86
CA THR A 6 6.94 1.51 -44.60
C THR A 6 7.01 0.04 -45.02
N ILE A 7 6.51 -0.90 -44.23
CA ILE A 7 6.19 -2.27 -44.66
C ILE A 7 4.77 -2.58 -44.24
N GLN A 8 3.91 -2.74 -45.22
CA GLN A 8 2.52 -3.24 -45.16
C GLN A 8 2.47 -4.78 -45.15
N PRO A 9 1.34 -5.40 -44.66
CA PRO A 9 1.16 -6.85 -44.58
C PRO A 9 0.51 -7.42 -45.89
N PRO A 10 0.56 -8.73 -46.11
CA PRO A 10 -0.19 -9.36 -47.21
C PRO A 10 -1.52 -9.95 -46.75
N CYS A 11 -2.57 -9.61 -47.46
CA CYS A 11 -3.85 -10.31 -47.55
C CYS A 11 -3.73 -11.62 -48.34
N ARG A 12 -4.58 -12.64 -48.02
CA ARG A 12 -5.29 -13.63 -48.86
C ARG A 12 -5.60 -14.87 -48.01
N GLY A 13 -6.73 -15.54 -48.08
CA GLY A 13 -7.71 -15.60 -49.11
C GLY A 13 -9.00 -16.32 -48.64
N LEU A 14 -10.04 -15.96 -49.30
CA LEU A 14 -11.36 -16.59 -49.30
C LEU A 14 -11.33 -18.06 -49.67
N HIS A 15 -12.11 -18.91 -49.01
CA HIS A 15 -12.72 -20.08 -49.62
C HIS A 15 -14.21 -20.15 -49.26
N THR A 16 -14.98 -19.86 -50.29
CA THR A 16 -16.42 -20.15 -50.45
C THR A 16 -16.61 -21.64 -50.70
N ALA A 17 -17.58 -22.28 -50.04
CA ALA A 17 -18.19 -23.51 -50.55
C ALA A 17 -19.67 -23.57 -50.17
N THR A 18 -20.45 -23.65 -51.20
CA THR A 18 -21.89 -23.66 -51.36
C THR A 18 -22.56 -24.97 -50.94
N PRO A 19 -23.90 -25.02 -50.90
CA PRO A 19 -24.71 -26.02 -50.18
C PRO A 19 -25.07 -27.22 -51.03
N ARG A 20 -25.28 -28.37 -50.41
CA ARG A 20 -25.91 -29.53 -51.04
C ARG A 20 -27.31 -29.82 -50.50
N ARG A 21 -28.27 -29.58 -51.33
CA ARG A 21 -29.63 -30.10 -51.36
C ARG A 21 -29.60 -31.63 -51.65
N ASN A 22 -30.38 -32.47 -50.97
CA ASN A 22 -31.17 -33.52 -51.62
C ASN A 22 -32.08 -34.24 -50.61
N ARG A 23 -33.38 -34.14 -50.93
CA ARG A 23 -34.36 -35.13 -51.37
C ARG A 23 -34.88 -36.09 -50.30
N SER A 24 -36.18 -35.84 -50.00
CA SER A 24 -37.15 -36.87 -49.60
C SER A 24 -37.34 -37.90 -50.76
N PRO A 25 -37.81 -39.09 -50.44
CA PRO A 25 -39.19 -39.36 -50.89
C PRO A 25 -40.08 -40.29 -50.01
N ALA A 26 -41.34 -39.98 -50.15
CA ALA A 26 -42.48 -40.90 -50.42
C ALA A 26 -43.09 -41.77 -49.30
N ARG A 27 -44.22 -41.29 -48.86
CA ARG A 27 -45.55 -41.98 -48.76
C ARG A 27 -45.53 -43.51 -48.91
N ARG A 28 -46.10 -44.19 -47.93
CA ARG A 28 -46.99 -45.33 -48.11
C ARG A 28 -48.16 -45.25 -47.12
N VAL A 29 -49.32 -45.13 -47.69
CA VAL A 29 -50.68 -45.35 -47.14
C VAL A 29 -51.05 -46.79 -47.36
N VAL A 30 -51.68 -47.44 -46.37
CA VAL A 30 -52.69 -48.56 -46.55
C VAL A 30 -53.18 -48.96 -45.14
N PRO A 31 -54.36 -49.58 -44.97
CA PRO A 31 -55.55 -48.97 -44.35
C PRO A 31 -56.14 -49.77 -43.18
N TRP A 32 -57.04 -49.12 -42.51
CA TRP A 32 -58.25 -49.51 -41.81
C TRP A 32 -58.48 -51.02 -41.56
N SER A 33 -58.57 -51.38 -40.26
CA SER A 33 -59.46 -52.44 -39.80
C SER A 33 -59.93 -52.12 -38.37
N ILE A 34 -61.24 -52.05 -38.29
CA ILE A 34 -62.07 -51.91 -37.11
C ILE A 34 -61.93 -53.15 -36.24
N LEU A 35 -61.68 -53.01 -34.92
CA LEU A 35 -62.14 -53.99 -33.92
C LEU A 35 -62.55 -53.26 -32.65
N LEU A 36 -63.82 -53.32 -32.42
CA LEU A 36 -64.59 -52.89 -31.23
C LEU A 36 -64.39 -53.94 -30.10
N SER A 37 -63.87 -53.47 -28.93
CA SER A 37 -64.10 -54.27 -27.70
C SER A 37 -63.83 -53.48 -26.42
N VAL A 38 -64.88 -53.35 -25.63
CA VAL A 38 -64.98 -53.34 -24.18
C VAL A 38 -64.22 -52.27 -23.39
N VAL A 39 -65.03 -51.31 -22.95
CA VAL A 39 -64.79 -50.39 -21.83
C VAL A 39 -64.71 -51.19 -20.55
N ALA A 40 -63.53 -51.19 -19.92
CA ALA A 40 -63.36 -51.41 -18.49
C ALA A 40 -62.86 -50.10 -17.92
N ALA A 41 -63.73 -49.46 -17.15
CA ALA A 41 -63.42 -48.29 -16.34
C ALA A 41 -62.43 -48.71 -15.25
N CYS A 42 -61.14 -48.33 -15.43
CA CYS A 42 -60.21 -48.16 -14.32
C CYS A 42 -60.10 -46.68 -14.08
N GLU A 43 -60.68 -46.16 -13.04
CA GLU A 43 -60.32 -44.88 -12.41
C GLU A 43 -58.84 -44.94 -12.04
N PRO A 44 -57.99 -44.00 -12.51
CA PRO A 44 -56.69 -43.87 -11.92
C PRO A 44 -56.88 -43.33 -10.50
N ALA A 45 -56.60 -44.16 -9.54
CA ALA A 45 -56.32 -43.67 -8.18
C ALA A 45 -55.18 -42.66 -8.33
N GLN A 46 -55.48 -41.36 -8.23
CA GLN A 46 -54.50 -40.34 -7.95
C GLN A 46 -53.99 -40.65 -6.54
N SER A 47 -52.92 -41.48 -6.47
CA SER A 47 -52.04 -41.44 -5.32
C SER A 47 -51.43 -40.02 -5.36
N ALA A 48 -51.95 -39.15 -4.49
CA ALA A 48 -51.20 -37.97 -4.08
C ALA A 48 -49.86 -38.51 -3.52
N GLU A 49 -48.85 -38.53 -4.37
CA GLU A 49 -47.47 -38.61 -3.90
C GLU A 49 -47.33 -37.42 -2.95
N HIS A 50 -47.43 -37.67 -1.67
CA HIS A 50 -46.93 -36.75 -0.66
C HIS A 50 -45.42 -36.71 -0.92
N GLU A 51 -44.95 -35.73 -1.77
CA GLU A 51 -43.53 -35.44 -1.86
C GLU A 51 -43.08 -35.21 -0.42
N ALA A 52 -42.25 -36.12 0.06
CA ALA A 52 -41.71 -36.04 1.41
C ALA A 52 -40.96 -34.70 1.49
N ARG A 53 -41.45 -33.82 2.36
CA ARG A 53 -40.83 -32.51 2.56
C ARG A 53 -39.36 -32.71 2.91
N PRO A 54 -38.40 -32.06 2.26
CA PRO A 54 -37.00 -32.24 2.59
C PRO A 54 -36.72 -31.68 3.99
N THR A 55 -36.13 -32.51 4.86
CA THR A 55 -35.67 -32.05 6.19
C THR A 55 -34.33 -31.28 6.00
N LEU A 56 -34.32 -29.99 6.29
CA LEU A 56 -33.15 -29.14 6.09
C LEU A 56 -32.69 -28.43 7.38
N PRO A 57 -31.35 -28.24 7.56
CA PRO A 57 -30.83 -27.58 8.75
C PRO A 57 -31.08 -26.08 8.69
N VAL A 58 -31.60 -25.53 9.78
CA VAL A 58 -31.79 -24.09 9.98
C VAL A 58 -31.10 -23.62 11.24
N THR A 59 -30.69 -22.35 11.25
CA THR A 59 -30.10 -21.71 12.43
C THR A 59 -30.50 -20.23 12.48
N THR A 60 -30.17 -19.57 13.57
CA THR A 60 -30.31 -18.11 13.70
C THR A 60 -28.96 -17.42 13.55
N PRO A 61 -28.93 -16.14 13.15
CA PRO A 61 -27.70 -15.36 13.12
C PRO A 61 -27.14 -15.15 14.53
N ILE A 62 -25.84 -14.90 14.64
CA ILE A 62 -25.22 -14.57 15.93
C ILE A 62 -24.74 -13.12 15.92
N ARG A 63 -24.76 -12.48 17.10
CA ARG A 63 -24.14 -11.18 17.29
C ARG A 63 -22.79 -11.32 17.97
N LYS A 64 -21.80 -10.67 17.38
CA LYS A 64 -20.43 -10.66 17.91
C LYS A 64 -19.71 -9.37 17.50
N ASP A 65 -18.86 -8.87 18.38
CA ASP A 65 -17.92 -7.82 18.03
C ASP A 65 -16.86 -8.41 17.10
N VAL A 66 -16.74 -7.86 15.91
CA VAL A 66 -15.74 -8.27 14.92
C VAL A 66 -14.99 -7.06 14.39
N SER A 67 -13.80 -7.31 13.87
CA SER A 67 -12.99 -6.29 13.20
C SER A 67 -12.59 -6.82 11.82
N VAL A 68 -12.78 -6.00 10.83
CA VAL A 68 -12.46 -6.33 9.43
C VAL A 68 -11.29 -5.49 8.98
N ASP A 69 -10.25 -6.16 8.46
CA ASP A 69 -9.07 -5.48 7.93
C ASP A 69 -9.30 -5.08 6.48
N ARG A 70 -9.21 -3.80 6.20
CA ARG A 70 -9.18 -3.28 4.83
C ARG A 70 -7.73 -3.19 4.36
N PRO A 71 -7.34 -3.93 3.32
CA PRO A 71 -5.97 -3.93 2.82
C PRO A 71 -5.73 -2.79 1.82
N TYR A 72 -4.66 -2.01 2.02
CA TYR A 72 -4.20 -0.98 1.08
C TYR A 72 -2.77 -1.25 0.67
N VAL A 73 -2.50 -1.25 -0.62
CA VAL A 73 -1.13 -1.33 -1.12
C VAL A 73 -0.35 -0.13 -0.63
N ALA A 74 0.84 -0.39 -0.10
CA ALA A 74 1.63 0.60 0.59
C ALA A 74 3.11 0.54 0.22
N ARG A 75 3.79 1.69 0.38
CA ARG A 75 5.22 1.83 0.18
C ARG A 75 5.89 2.42 1.42
N VAL A 76 6.98 1.80 1.83
CA VAL A 76 7.82 2.23 2.94
C VAL A 76 8.77 3.33 2.49
N ARG A 77 8.87 4.41 3.26
CA ARG A 77 9.86 5.47 3.09
C ARG A 77 10.59 5.72 4.40
N ALA A 78 11.88 5.95 4.31
CA ALA A 78 12.67 6.44 5.43
C ALA A 78 12.17 7.82 5.89
N ILE A 79 12.27 8.11 7.19
CA ILE A 79 11.92 9.44 7.72
C ILE A 79 12.83 10.54 7.16
N GLN A 80 14.11 10.19 6.92
CA GLN A 80 15.07 11.02 6.20
C GLN A 80 15.80 10.16 5.17
N HIS A 81 15.89 10.65 3.95
CA HIS A 81 16.62 10.03 2.86
C HIS A 81 17.27 11.13 2.05
N ILE A 82 18.59 11.09 1.95
CA ILE A 82 19.39 12.12 1.28
C ILE A 82 20.46 11.50 0.39
N GLU A 83 20.80 12.22 -0.63
CA GLU A 83 21.99 12.00 -1.43
C GLU A 83 23.18 12.69 -0.75
N VAL A 84 24.22 11.94 -0.45
CA VAL A 84 25.49 12.48 0.06
C VAL A 84 26.39 12.80 -1.13
N ARG A 85 26.64 14.09 -1.33
CA ARG A 85 27.41 14.61 -2.46
C ARG A 85 28.70 15.27 -2.00
N ALA A 86 29.74 15.23 -2.86
CA ALA A 86 30.98 15.96 -2.65
C ALA A 86 30.70 17.46 -2.68
N LEU A 87 31.31 18.23 -1.74
CA LEU A 87 31.22 19.68 -1.68
C LEU A 87 32.48 20.34 -2.26
N GLU A 88 33.52 19.55 -2.50
CA GLU A 88 34.82 19.99 -3.06
C GLU A 88 35.29 18.97 -4.09
N HIS A 89 36.16 19.41 -5.02
CA HIS A 89 36.75 18.53 -6.01
C HIS A 89 38.09 17.95 -5.51
N GLY A 90 38.46 16.79 -6.01
CA GLY A 90 39.74 16.17 -5.70
C GLY A 90 39.70 14.64 -5.71
N TYR A 91 40.83 14.02 -5.43
CA TYR A 91 40.88 12.56 -5.32
C TYR A 91 40.31 12.10 -3.99
N LEU A 92 39.54 11.02 -4.01
CA LEU A 92 39.03 10.37 -2.80
C LEU A 92 40.18 9.61 -2.12
N ASP A 93 40.64 10.17 -0.97
CA ASP A 93 41.81 9.68 -0.23
C ASP A 93 41.49 8.59 0.76
N GLU A 94 40.33 8.69 1.46
CA GLU A 94 39.91 7.69 2.43
C GLU A 94 38.40 7.42 2.31
N ILE A 95 38.03 6.15 2.51
CA ILE A 95 36.66 5.69 2.75
C ILE A 95 36.68 4.99 4.12
N LEU A 96 35.96 5.54 5.11
CA LEU A 96 35.99 5.14 6.52
C LEU A 96 34.74 4.36 6.95
N VAL A 97 33.90 4.00 6.00
CA VAL A 97 32.61 3.30 6.19
C VAL A 97 32.41 2.26 5.11
N ASP A 98 31.49 1.34 5.33
CA ASP A 98 31.11 0.32 4.35
C ASP A 98 29.68 0.47 3.86
N GLU A 99 29.41 -0.07 2.67
CA GLU A 99 28.05 -0.16 2.10
C GLU A 99 27.13 -0.96 3.05
N GLY A 100 25.94 -0.45 3.36
CA GLY A 100 24.99 -1.07 4.30
C GLY A 100 25.30 -0.84 5.78
N GLN A 101 26.41 -0.17 6.12
CA GLN A 101 26.76 0.14 7.50
C GLN A 101 25.82 1.19 8.10
N VAL A 102 25.51 1.07 9.39
CA VAL A 102 24.89 2.12 10.18
C VAL A 102 25.96 3.12 10.61
N VAL A 103 25.75 4.39 10.33
CA VAL A 103 26.64 5.50 10.74
C VAL A 103 25.94 6.39 11.73
N GLU A 104 26.70 7.02 12.62
CA GLU A 104 26.21 7.99 13.58
C GLU A 104 26.30 9.42 13.04
N ALA A 105 25.47 10.32 13.57
CA ALA A 105 25.53 11.74 13.21
C ALA A 105 26.94 12.32 13.48
N GLY A 106 27.52 13.04 12.49
CA GLY A 106 28.87 13.59 12.57
C GLY A 106 30.00 12.61 12.28
N GLN A 107 29.72 11.31 12.13
CA GLN A 107 30.72 10.31 11.74
C GLN A 107 31.34 10.66 10.38
N LYS A 108 32.67 10.62 10.29
CA LYS A 108 33.40 10.84 9.05
C LYS A 108 33.21 9.62 8.15
N MET A 109 32.78 9.85 6.91
CA MET A 109 32.49 8.81 5.93
C MET A 109 33.56 8.76 4.82
N PHE A 110 33.83 9.92 4.21
CA PHE A 110 34.78 10.06 3.11
C PHE A 110 35.74 11.23 3.36
N VAL A 111 36.93 11.12 2.80
CA VAL A 111 37.92 12.21 2.83
C VAL A 111 38.43 12.42 1.41
N ILE A 112 38.33 13.66 0.92
CA ILE A 112 38.95 14.13 -0.29
C ILE A 112 40.39 14.58 0.06
N LEU A 113 41.38 14.31 -0.80
CA LEU A 113 42.79 14.61 -0.57
C LEU A 113 42.99 16.08 -0.19
N PRO A 114 43.32 16.40 1.07
CA PRO A 114 43.24 17.77 1.58
C PRO A 114 44.50 18.62 1.38
N VAL A 115 45.48 18.15 0.60
CA VAL A 115 46.82 18.78 0.51
C VAL A 115 46.73 20.20 0.01
N VAL A 116 46.00 20.45 -1.07
CA VAL A 116 45.82 21.79 -1.65
C VAL A 116 45.09 22.70 -0.67
N TYR A 117 44.01 22.24 -0.09
CA TYR A 117 43.16 23.00 0.85
C TYR A 117 43.92 23.36 2.13
N ARG A 118 44.82 22.48 2.63
CA ARG A 118 45.70 22.76 3.77
C ARG A 118 46.70 23.86 3.42
N ALA A 119 47.26 23.84 2.20
CA ALA A 119 48.15 24.89 1.74
C ALA A 119 47.45 26.25 1.61
N GLU A 120 46.23 26.28 1.11
CA GLU A 120 45.41 27.50 1.04
C GLU A 120 45.08 28.06 2.43
N VAL A 121 44.75 27.24 3.41
CA VAL A 121 44.57 27.68 4.80
C VAL A 121 45.88 28.26 5.36
N ALA A 122 47.03 27.63 5.10
CA ALA A 122 48.33 28.13 5.56
C ALA A 122 48.65 29.48 4.96
N LYS A 123 48.40 29.66 3.66
CA LYS A 123 48.57 30.95 2.95
C LYS A 123 47.68 32.04 3.53
N ALA A 124 46.34 31.76 3.61
CA ALA A 124 45.38 32.75 4.15
C ALA A 124 45.66 33.11 5.62
N LYS A 125 46.19 32.15 6.40
CA LYS A 125 46.60 32.39 7.80
C LYS A 125 47.80 33.38 7.85
N ALA A 126 48.80 33.20 7.00
CA ALA A 126 49.97 34.12 6.91
C ALA A 126 49.55 35.53 6.48
N GLU A 127 48.66 35.64 5.48
CA GLU A 127 48.09 36.91 5.02
C GLU A 127 47.29 37.61 6.13
N THR A 128 46.51 36.88 6.90
CA THR A 128 45.73 37.40 8.04
C THR A 128 46.68 37.93 9.12
N GLU A 129 47.76 37.22 9.41
CA GLU A 129 48.73 37.64 10.44
C GLU A 129 49.49 38.89 9.98
N ALA A 130 49.87 39.00 8.73
CA ALA A 130 50.48 40.20 8.18
C ALA A 130 49.54 41.42 8.29
N ALA A 131 48.29 41.28 7.86
CA ALA A 131 47.27 42.33 7.98
C ALA A 131 46.99 42.72 9.42
N ARG A 132 47.03 41.75 10.36
CA ARG A 132 46.91 42.02 11.80
C ARG A 132 48.04 42.91 12.33
N ILE A 133 49.27 42.58 11.97
CA ILE A 133 50.43 43.37 12.37
C ILE A 133 50.36 44.81 11.80
N GLU A 134 49.91 44.97 10.53
CA GLU A 134 49.68 46.29 9.96
C GLU A 134 48.60 47.09 10.70
N TYR A 135 47.46 46.43 11.03
CA TYR A 135 46.38 47.05 11.79
C TYR A 135 46.85 47.46 13.20
N ASP A 136 47.54 46.57 13.92
CA ASP A 136 48.05 46.85 15.29
C ASP A 136 49.05 48.00 15.26
N ASN A 137 49.90 48.09 14.24
CA ASN A 137 50.82 49.23 14.03
C ASN A 137 50.06 50.52 13.73
N ALA A 138 49.08 50.49 12.81
CA ALA A 138 48.26 51.65 12.48
C ALA A 138 47.49 52.14 13.71
N LYS A 139 46.93 51.24 14.50
CA LYS A 139 46.22 51.58 15.74
C LYS A 139 47.12 52.31 16.73
N ARG A 140 48.34 51.79 16.99
CA ARG A 140 49.32 52.42 17.89
C ARG A 140 49.76 53.81 17.40
N LEU A 141 49.84 54.04 16.07
CA LEU A 141 50.18 55.34 15.50
C LEU A 141 48.99 56.33 15.55
N ALA A 142 47.78 55.83 15.33
CA ALA A 142 46.54 56.62 15.47
C ALA A 142 46.33 57.11 16.91
N ASP A 143 46.53 56.21 17.89
CA ASP A 143 46.43 56.52 19.33
C ASP A 143 47.40 57.66 19.71
N LYS A 144 48.53 57.81 18.98
CA LYS A 144 49.50 58.89 19.12
C LYS A 144 49.26 60.11 18.20
N ASN A 145 48.11 60.11 17.46
CA ASN A 145 47.74 61.13 16.48
C ASN A 145 48.78 61.30 15.35
N ILE A 146 49.57 60.28 14.97
CA ILE A 146 50.56 60.28 13.95
C ILE A 146 49.99 60.04 12.54
N ILE A 147 48.90 59.27 12.46
CA ILE A 147 48.16 58.93 11.24
C ILE A 147 46.70 59.37 11.30
N SER A 148 46.06 59.54 10.11
CA SER A 148 44.65 59.92 10.01
C SER A 148 43.73 58.76 10.40
N PRO A 149 42.54 59.05 10.94
CA PRO A 149 41.53 58.03 11.23
C PRO A 149 41.16 57.17 9.99
N ALA A 150 41.20 57.80 8.78
CA ALA A 150 40.93 57.07 7.53
C ALA A 150 42.00 56.00 7.24
N LYS A 151 43.27 56.23 7.60
CA LYS A 151 44.35 55.26 7.40
C LYS A 151 44.23 54.08 8.39
N LEU A 152 43.81 54.35 9.62
CA LEU A 152 43.46 53.27 10.57
C LEU A 152 42.28 52.43 10.06
N ALA A 153 41.21 53.09 9.61
CA ALA A 153 40.02 52.37 9.10
C ALA A 153 40.34 51.50 7.86
N LEU A 154 41.29 51.98 6.99
CA LEU A 154 41.73 51.14 5.86
C LEU A 154 42.52 49.91 6.33
N ALA A 155 43.42 50.04 7.32
CA ALA A 155 44.15 48.90 7.88
C ALA A 155 43.24 47.90 8.55
N GLU A 156 42.22 48.38 9.28
CA GLU A 156 41.18 47.54 9.90
C GLU A 156 40.39 46.79 8.82
N ALA A 157 39.92 47.46 7.76
CA ALA A 157 39.19 46.83 6.65
C ALA A 157 40.04 45.75 5.94
N ASN A 158 41.33 45.96 5.75
CA ASN A 158 42.24 44.97 5.20
C ASN A 158 42.42 43.76 6.10
N TYR A 159 42.50 43.98 7.41
CA TYR A 159 42.58 42.88 8.39
C TYR A 159 41.28 42.06 8.39
N GLU A 160 40.11 42.70 8.42
CA GLU A 160 38.81 41.98 8.34
C GLU A 160 38.64 41.23 7.02
N LYS A 161 39.07 41.78 5.88
CA LYS A 161 39.13 41.10 4.57
C LYS A 161 39.97 39.83 4.66
N ALA A 162 41.19 39.90 5.24
CA ALA A 162 42.07 38.74 5.37
C ALA A 162 41.46 37.67 6.30
N LYS A 163 40.81 38.07 7.39
CA LYS A 163 40.07 37.15 8.28
C LYS A 163 38.96 36.41 7.54
N ALA A 164 38.19 37.10 6.71
CA ALA A 164 37.14 36.50 5.90
C ALA A 164 37.72 35.49 4.88
N ALA A 165 38.85 35.81 4.25
CA ALA A 165 39.57 34.91 3.33
C ALA A 165 40.04 33.62 4.06
N LEU A 166 40.61 33.78 5.27
CA LEU A 166 41.01 32.64 6.08
C LEU A 166 39.80 31.77 6.52
N ALA A 167 38.68 32.41 6.85
CA ALA A 167 37.47 31.69 7.19
C ALA A 167 36.94 30.85 6.02
N LEU A 168 36.97 31.41 4.80
CA LEU A 168 36.60 30.70 3.57
C LEU A 168 37.53 29.52 3.31
N ALA A 169 38.84 29.69 3.33
CA ALA A 169 39.80 28.61 3.14
C ALA A 169 39.63 27.46 4.16
N LYS A 170 39.33 27.82 5.42
CA LYS A 170 38.99 26.80 6.44
C LYS A 170 37.67 26.08 6.16
N ALA A 171 36.69 26.73 5.55
CA ALA A 171 35.44 26.09 5.14
C ALA A 171 35.67 25.06 4.05
N HIS A 172 36.44 25.43 3.00
CA HIS A 172 36.85 24.52 1.93
C HIS A 172 37.58 23.29 2.49
N LEU A 173 38.57 23.49 3.36
CA LEU A 173 39.29 22.39 4.01
C LEU A 173 38.33 21.49 4.83
N ARG A 174 37.35 22.06 5.54
CA ARG A 174 36.36 21.29 6.29
C ARG A 174 35.48 20.47 5.34
N PHE A 175 35.12 21.00 4.19
CA PHE A 175 34.28 20.31 3.20
C PHE A 175 34.99 19.15 2.50
N THR A 176 36.34 19.04 2.61
CA THR A 176 37.02 17.81 2.19
C THR A 176 36.73 16.61 3.06
N GLU A 177 36.20 16.78 4.29
CA GLU A 177 35.74 15.74 5.19
C GLU A 177 34.22 15.61 5.09
N ILE A 178 33.73 14.60 4.39
CA ILE A 178 32.30 14.33 4.25
C ILE A 178 31.83 13.54 5.47
N ARG A 179 30.86 14.10 6.20
CA ARG A 179 30.32 13.54 7.45
C ARG A 179 28.83 13.29 7.34
N ALA A 180 28.34 12.25 8.06
CA ALA A 180 26.91 11.92 8.16
C ALA A 180 26.17 13.06 8.88
N PRO A 181 25.13 13.65 8.30
CA PRO A 181 24.35 14.70 8.95
C PRO A 181 23.41 14.15 10.05
N PHE A 182 23.03 12.91 9.97
CA PHE A 182 22.19 12.19 10.93
C PHE A 182 22.61 10.72 11.01
N ARG A 183 22.09 10.01 11.99
CA ARG A 183 22.27 8.56 12.12
C ARG A 183 21.43 7.85 11.06
N GLY A 184 22.06 6.96 10.26
CA GLY A 184 21.35 6.27 9.19
C GLY A 184 22.12 5.09 8.64
N ILE A 185 21.52 4.43 7.65
CA ILE A 185 22.13 3.32 6.92
C ILE A 185 22.66 3.85 5.60
N MET A 186 23.91 3.52 5.33
CA MET A 186 24.58 3.82 4.06
C MET A 186 24.02 2.91 2.95
N ASP A 187 23.83 3.46 1.78
CA ASP A 187 23.59 2.67 0.57
C ASP A 187 24.92 2.39 -0.17
N LYS A 188 24.83 1.88 -1.38
CA LYS A 188 25.99 1.59 -2.24
C LYS A 188 26.82 2.84 -2.51
N PHE A 189 28.11 2.65 -2.75
CA PHE A 189 28.99 3.73 -3.18
C PHE A 189 29.01 3.88 -4.71
N HIS A 190 28.87 5.12 -5.15
CA HIS A 190 28.96 5.48 -6.57
C HIS A 190 30.42 5.75 -6.99
N VAL A 191 31.31 5.92 -6.03
CA VAL A 191 32.74 6.20 -6.19
C VAL A 191 33.59 5.15 -5.50
N ARG A 192 34.89 5.10 -5.81
CA ARG A 192 35.86 4.20 -5.21
C ARG A 192 37.08 4.97 -4.71
N LEU A 193 37.83 4.37 -3.79
CA LEU A 193 39.09 4.94 -3.32
C LEU A 193 40.00 5.27 -4.49
N GLY A 194 40.55 6.49 -4.53
CA GLY A 194 41.34 7.01 -5.61
C GLY A 194 40.59 7.57 -6.81
N SER A 195 39.24 7.56 -6.80
CA SER A 195 38.44 8.26 -7.82
C SER A 195 38.65 9.76 -7.71
N LEU A 196 38.73 10.43 -8.86
CA LEU A 196 38.57 11.87 -8.93
C LEU A 196 37.09 12.19 -8.78
N VAL A 197 36.74 13.06 -7.85
CA VAL A 197 35.36 13.51 -7.63
C VAL A 197 35.24 15.00 -7.89
N ASP A 198 34.14 15.41 -8.47
CA ASP A 198 33.82 16.82 -8.73
C ASP A 198 32.79 17.34 -7.69
N GLU A 199 32.73 18.69 -7.58
CA GLU A 199 31.71 19.33 -6.72
C GLU A 199 30.28 18.92 -7.18
N GLY A 200 29.47 18.46 -6.27
CA GLY A 200 28.10 17.95 -6.53
C GLY A 200 28.04 16.50 -6.96
N GLU A 201 29.14 15.78 -7.11
CA GLU A 201 29.14 14.35 -7.46
C GLU A 201 28.54 13.50 -6.35
N LEU A 202 27.67 12.54 -6.72
CA LEU A 202 27.01 11.63 -5.81
C LEU A 202 28.00 10.57 -5.31
N LEU A 203 28.18 10.52 -3.99
CA LEU A 203 29.06 9.54 -3.35
C LEU A 203 28.29 8.31 -2.88
N THR A 204 27.16 8.53 -2.20
CA THR A 204 26.25 7.51 -1.66
C THR A 204 24.92 8.14 -1.27
N GLU A 205 23.98 7.30 -0.84
CA GLU A 205 22.73 7.72 -0.21
C GLU A 205 22.75 7.33 1.27
N LEU A 206 22.07 8.11 2.12
CA LEU A 206 21.95 7.88 3.55
C LEU A 206 20.48 7.93 3.94
N SER A 207 20.01 6.87 4.61
CA SER A 207 18.61 6.71 5.02
C SER A 207 18.50 6.52 6.53
N ASP A 208 17.73 7.36 7.20
CA ASP A 208 17.25 7.09 8.55
C ASP A 208 15.95 6.28 8.48
N VAL A 209 16.04 5.02 8.87
CA VAL A 209 14.93 4.08 8.93
C VAL A 209 14.58 3.67 10.38
N SER A 210 15.04 4.41 11.38
CA SER A 210 14.69 4.16 12.79
C SER A 210 13.18 4.25 13.05
N THR A 211 12.53 5.14 12.33
CA THR A 211 11.10 5.22 12.13
C THR A 211 10.86 5.27 10.63
N VAL A 212 9.87 4.57 10.14
CA VAL A 212 9.53 4.61 8.72
C VAL A 212 8.14 5.21 8.51
N TRP A 213 8.01 5.93 7.43
CA TRP A 213 6.73 6.39 6.91
C TRP A 213 6.20 5.38 5.91
N ILE A 214 4.98 4.93 6.10
CA ILE A 214 4.31 4.03 5.18
C ILE A 214 3.18 4.80 4.52
N TYR A 215 3.32 5.03 3.22
CA TYR A 215 2.32 5.69 2.38
C TYR A 215 1.40 4.65 1.76
N PHE A 216 0.10 4.87 1.85
CA PHE A 216 -0.90 4.06 1.20
C PHE A 216 -2.01 4.93 0.63
N ASN A 217 -2.60 4.49 -0.45
CA ASN A 217 -3.57 5.27 -1.22
C ASN A 217 -4.99 4.79 -0.94
N VAL A 218 -5.87 5.73 -0.61
CA VAL A 218 -7.29 5.49 -0.36
C VAL A 218 -8.09 6.08 -1.52
N PRO A 219 -8.98 5.30 -2.18
CA PRO A 219 -9.86 5.81 -3.24
C PRO A 219 -10.80 6.90 -2.75
N GLU A 220 -11.15 7.87 -3.62
CA GLU A 220 -12.03 9.00 -3.28
C GLU A 220 -13.38 8.54 -2.70
N ALA A 221 -14.02 7.55 -3.30
CA ALA A 221 -15.29 7.02 -2.82
C ALA A 221 -15.17 6.52 -1.37
N GLU A 222 -14.10 5.78 -1.06
CA GLU A 222 -13.85 5.25 0.28
C GLU A 222 -13.45 6.34 1.27
N TYR A 223 -12.67 7.34 0.81
CA TYR A 223 -12.35 8.52 1.64
C TYR A 223 -13.60 9.26 2.07
N LEU A 224 -14.59 9.45 1.20
CA LEU A 224 -15.85 10.10 1.53
C LEU A 224 -16.65 9.34 2.60
N ASP A 225 -16.61 8.01 2.58
CA ASP A 225 -17.20 7.17 3.63
C ASP A 225 -16.44 7.26 4.97
N LEU A 226 -15.13 7.45 4.92
CA LEU A 226 -14.28 7.60 6.08
C LEU A 226 -14.27 9.01 6.66
N ALA A 227 -14.53 10.04 5.83
CA ALA A 227 -14.40 11.45 6.16
C ALA A 227 -15.12 11.86 7.47
N PRO A 228 -16.37 11.40 7.77
CA PRO A 228 -17.05 11.78 9.00
C PRO A 228 -16.38 11.28 10.29
N ARG A 229 -15.46 10.30 10.19
CA ARG A 229 -14.83 9.60 11.33
C ARG A 229 -13.30 9.56 11.23
N LEU A 230 -12.69 10.47 10.45
CA LEU A 230 -11.23 10.50 10.23
C LEU A 230 -10.43 10.59 11.52
N GLU A 231 -10.84 11.40 12.48
CA GLU A 231 -10.14 11.52 13.78
C GLU A 231 -10.16 10.20 14.57
N ALA A 232 -11.29 9.49 14.53
CA ALA A 232 -11.38 8.17 15.16
C ALA A 232 -10.50 7.13 14.44
N ILE A 233 -10.35 7.25 13.12
CA ILE A 233 -9.49 6.37 12.32
C ILE A 233 -8.01 6.66 12.59
N LYS A 234 -7.59 7.93 12.62
CA LYS A 234 -6.22 8.33 12.98
C LYS A 234 -5.81 7.86 14.38
N ALA A 235 -6.76 7.77 15.31
CA ALA A 235 -6.49 7.31 16.66
C ALA A 235 -6.26 5.80 16.78
N ARG A 236 -6.60 5.02 15.74
CA ARG A 236 -6.46 3.55 15.75
C ARG A 236 -5.07 3.13 15.31
N PRO A 237 -4.55 2.02 15.89
CA PRO A 237 -3.35 1.40 15.38
C PRO A 237 -3.61 0.83 13.98
N VAL A 238 -2.60 0.89 13.13
CA VAL A 238 -2.58 0.25 11.83
C VAL A 238 -1.49 -0.81 11.81
N ARG A 239 -1.74 -1.91 11.10
CA ARG A 239 -0.78 -3.00 10.96
C ARG A 239 -0.21 -3.00 9.55
N PHE A 240 1.02 -3.45 9.41
CA PHE A 240 1.68 -3.57 8.12
C PHE A 240 2.01 -5.02 7.83
N ARG A 241 1.52 -5.52 6.70
CA ARG A 241 1.86 -6.83 6.17
C ARG A 241 2.94 -6.67 5.11
N MET A 242 4.11 -7.20 5.41
CA MET A 242 5.28 -7.17 4.54
C MET A 242 5.06 -8.02 3.27
N ALA A 243 5.90 -7.85 2.26
CA ALA A 243 5.82 -8.55 0.99
C ALA A 243 5.87 -10.09 1.10
N ASN A 244 6.48 -10.63 2.18
CA ASN A 244 6.51 -12.07 2.48
C ASN A 244 5.22 -12.59 3.16
N GLY A 245 4.18 -11.76 3.27
CA GLY A 245 2.89 -12.10 3.89
C GLY A 245 2.85 -12.02 5.41
N LYS A 246 3.99 -11.83 6.09
CA LYS A 246 4.04 -11.71 7.56
C LYS A 246 3.65 -10.30 8.01
N ILE A 247 2.96 -10.24 9.14
CA ILE A 247 2.66 -8.96 9.81
C ILE A 247 3.93 -8.45 10.49
N PHE A 248 4.23 -7.16 10.29
CA PHE A 248 5.30 -6.48 11.00
C PHE A 248 5.00 -6.41 12.49
N ALA A 249 6.01 -6.60 13.35
CA ALA A 249 5.82 -6.77 14.79
C ALA A 249 5.33 -5.50 15.51
N HIS A 250 5.58 -4.33 14.93
CA HIS A 250 5.21 -3.05 15.53
C HIS A 250 4.02 -2.45 14.78
N GLU A 251 3.07 -1.92 15.54
CA GLU A 251 1.93 -1.19 15.00
C GLU A 251 2.31 0.25 14.70
N GLY A 252 1.71 0.79 13.66
CA GLY A 252 1.86 2.19 13.27
C GLY A 252 0.63 3.02 13.62
N LYS A 253 0.74 4.32 13.39
CA LYS A 253 -0.33 5.29 13.56
C LYS A 253 -0.41 6.19 12.33
N ILE A 254 -1.63 6.44 11.85
CA ILE A 254 -1.86 7.42 10.79
C ILE A 254 -1.61 8.81 11.37
N ASP A 255 -0.63 9.51 10.84
CA ASP A 255 -0.24 10.85 11.29
C ASP A 255 -0.60 11.95 10.28
N THR A 256 -0.68 11.60 9.00
CA THR A 256 -0.98 12.58 7.95
C THR A 256 -1.92 11.98 6.91
N ILE A 257 -2.84 12.80 6.46
CA ILE A 257 -3.64 12.59 5.26
C ILE A 257 -3.32 13.80 4.37
N GLU A 258 -2.91 13.55 3.14
CA GLU A 258 -2.57 14.64 2.22
C GLU A 258 -3.79 15.50 1.90
N ALA A 259 -3.57 16.74 1.48
CA ALA A 259 -4.66 17.68 1.22
C ALA A 259 -5.31 17.45 -0.15
N ASP A 260 -4.53 16.93 -1.09
CA ASP A 260 -4.93 16.85 -2.49
C ASP A 260 -5.08 15.39 -2.94
N PHE A 261 -6.07 15.16 -3.81
CA PHE A 261 -6.19 13.90 -4.52
C PHE A 261 -5.24 13.87 -5.71
N ASP A 262 -4.64 12.73 -5.95
CA ASP A 262 -3.96 12.47 -7.22
C ASP A 262 -5.01 12.39 -8.33
N THR A 263 -5.04 13.41 -9.18
CA THR A 263 -6.02 13.55 -10.26
C THR A 263 -5.90 12.46 -11.35
N THR A 264 -4.79 11.74 -11.38
CA THR A 264 -4.56 10.66 -12.35
C THR A 264 -5.19 9.36 -11.87
N THR A 265 -5.13 9.10 -10.57
CA THR A 265 -5.57 7.83 -9.96
C THR A 265 -6.87 7.96 -9.16
N GLY A 266 -7.32 9.18 -8.83
CA GLY A 266 -8.48 9.42 -7.98
C GLY A 266 -8.29 8.97 -6.53
N ASN A 267 -7.05 8.89 -6.07
CA ASN A 267 -6.71 8.45 -4.71
C ASN A 267 -6.16 9.60 -3.88
N ILE A 268 -6.33 9.52 -2.57
CA ILE A 268 -5.70 10.41 -1.60
C ILE A 268 -4.65 9.62 -0.79
N PRO A 269 -3.40 10.11 -0.70
CA PRO A 269 -2.36 9.44 0.08
C PRO A 269 -2.57 9.64 1.58
N PHE A 270 -2.53 8.53 2.32
CA PHE A 270 -2.44 8.49 3.77
C PHE A 270 -1.02 8.09 4.15
N ARG A 271 -0.51 8.66 5.24
CA ARG A 271 0.79 8.32 5.82
C ARG A 271 0.63 7.81 7.23
N ALA A 272 1.23 6.67 7.49
CA ALA A 272 1.35 6.13 8.84
C ALA A 272 2.82 6.00 9.24
N SER A 273 3.14 6.37 10.48
CA SER A 273 4.47 6.22 11.07
C SER A 273 4.56 4.91 11.84
N PHE A 274 5.64 4.16 11.59
CA PHE A 274 5.93 2.89 12.25
C PHE A 274 7.31 2.94 12.91
N PRO A 275 7.44 2.61 14.21
CA PRO A 275 8.75 2.42 14.82
C PRO A 275 9.44 1.20 14.22
N ASN A 276 10.73 1.31 13.92
CA ASN A 276 11.51 0.24 13.28
C ASN A 276 12.84 0.02 14.02
N PRO A 277 12.80 -0.42 15.28
CA PRO A 277 13.99 -0.51 16.14
C PRO A 277 15.02 -1.51 15.60
N ASP A 278 14.56 -2.59 14.98
CA ASP A 278 15.43 -3.63 14.40
C ASP A 278 15.94 -3.29 13.00
N LEU A 279 15.58 -2.10 12.48
CA LEU A 279 15.92 -1.62 11.14
C LEU A 279 15.55 -2.64 10.04
N LEU A 280 14.48 -3.43 10.26
CA LEU A 280 14.02 -4.47 9.35
C LEU A 280 13.43 -3.87 8.07
N LEU A 281 12.60 -2.84 8.22
CA LEU A 281 12.00 -2.16 7.08
C LEU A 281 13.00 -1.19 6.45
N ARG A 282 13.09 -1.21 5.13
CA ARG A 282 14.01 -0.38 4.35
C ARG A 282 13.25 0.61 3.48
N HIS A 283 13.94 1.68 3.09
CA HIS A 283 13.41 2.63 2.11
C HIS A 283 13.07 1.93 0.79
N GLY A 284 11.89 2.21 0.23
CA GLY A 284 11.47 1.67 -1.08
C GLY A 284 10.74 0.32 -1.03
N GLU A 285 10.70 -0.37 0.12
CA GLU A 285 9.93 -1.61 0.26
C GLU A 285 8.44 -1.39 0.02
N THR A 286 7.76 -2.44 -0.41
CA THR A 286 6.32 -2.48 -0.61
C THR A 286 5.66 -3.48 0.33
N GLY A 287 4.39 -3.27 0.59
CA GLY A 287 3.58 -4.16 1.41
C GLY A 287 2.13 -3.74 1.42
N THR A 288 1.42 -4.12 2.45
CA THR A 288 -0.01 -3.83 2.61
C THR A 288 -0.26 -3.27 4.01
N VAL A 289 -0.80 -2.08 4.09
CA VAL A 289 -1.36 -1.54 5.35
C VAL A 289 -2.72 -2.18 5.56
N LEU A 290 -2.97 -2.65 6.78
CA LEU A 290 -4.23 -3.21 7.23
C LEU A 290 -4.89 -2.19 8.16
N LEU A 291 -5.95 -1.56 7.68
CA LEU A 291 -6.79 -0.65 8.45
C LEU A 291 -7.96 -1.43 9.03
N SER A 292 -7.94 -1.63 10.35
CA SER A 292 -8.98 -2.40 11.03
C SER A 292 -10.23 -1.56 11.25
N GLU A 293 -11.36 -2.01 10.69
CA GLU A 293 -12.67 -1.41 10.90
C GLU A 293 -13.49 -2.25 11.88
N PRO A 294 -13.84 -1.71 13.08
CA PRO A 294 -14.65 -2.44 14.04
C PRO A 294 -16.12 -2.40 13.65
N TYR A 295 -16.76 -3.55 13.79
CA TYR A 295 -18.21 -3.74 13.71
C TYR A 295 -18.70 -4.23 15.06
N PRO A 296 -19.05 -3.31 15.99
CA PRO A 296 -19.59 -3.70 17.29
C PRO A 296 -20.98 -4.31 17.11
N ASN A 297 -21.24 -5.38 17.86
CA ASN A 297 -22.52 -6.09 17.85
C ASN A 297 -22.98 -6.50 16.44
N ALA A 298 -22.03 -6.92 15.59
CA ALA A 298 -22.28 -7.28 14.20
C ALA A 298 -23.15 -8.53 14.09
N LEU A 299 -24.14 -8.49 13.23
CA LEU A 299 -24.94 -9.65 12.86
C LEU A 299 -24.17 -10.48 11.85
N LEU A 300 -23.86 -11.73 12.20
CA LEU A 300 -23.05 -12.62 11.38
C LEU A 300 -23.90 -13.70 10.72
N VAL A 301 -23.64 -13.97 9.44
CA VAL A 301 -24.29 -15.03 8.66
C VAL A 301 -23.20 -15.84 7.93
N PRO A 302 -23.21 -17.18 7.99
CA PRO A 302 -22.27 -17.99 7.22
C PRO A 302 -22.40 -17.74 5.72
N GLN A 303 -21.28 -17.63 5.01
CA GLN A 303 -21.29 -17.44 3.55
C GLN A 303 -22.02 -18.58 2.84
N LYS A 304 -21.85 -19.82 3.33
CA LYS A 304 -22.51 -21.01 2.79
C LYS A 304 -24.06 -20.97 2.88
N ALA A 305 -24.61 -20.16 3.78
CA ALA A 305 -26.05 -19.97 3.95
C ALA A 305 -26.64 -18.89 3.02
N THR A 306 -25.81 -18.28 2.17
CA THR A 306 -26.22 -17.21 1.28
C THR A 306 -26.08 -17.62 -0.18
N TYR A 307 -26.86 -16.97 -1.07
CA TYR A 307 -26.70 -17.09 -2.50
C TYR A 307 -26.83 -15.71 -3.17
N SER A 308 -26.25 -15.59 -4.37
CA SER A 308 -26.28 -14.33 -5.12
C SER A 308 -27.17 -14.46 -6.36
N VAL A 309 -27.95 -13.42 -6.60
CA VAL A 309 -28.68 -13.24 -7.87
C VAL A 309 -28.26 -11.88 -8.42
N LEU A 310 -27.53 -11.88 -9.51
CA LEU A 310 -26.83 -10.70 -10.05
C LEU A 310 -25.88 -10.12 -8.99
N ASP A 311 -26.06 -8.87 -8.62
CA ASP A 311 -25.29 -8.09 -7.64
C ASP A 311 -25.90 -8.08 -6.24
N ARG A 312 -27.06 -8.79 -6.06
CA ARG A 312 -27.80 -8.83 -4.80
C ARG A 312 -27.57 -10.15 -4.09
N ARG A 313 -27.53 -10.11 -2.75
CA ARG A 313 -27.33 -11.28 -1.89
C ARG A 313 -28.58 -11.62 -1.12
N PHE A 314 -28.88 -12.91 -1.02
CA PHE A 314 -30.09 -13.44 -0.41
C PHE A 314 -29.77 -14.55 0.59
N VAL A 315 -30.67 -14.70 1.57
CA VAL A 315 -30.77 -15.88 2.44
C VAL A 315 -32.19 -16.47 2.33
N TYR A 316 -32.34 -17.74 2.52
CA TYR A 316 -33.65 -18.35 2.70
C TYR A 316 -34.01 -18.36 4.17
N VAL A 317 -34.98 -17.54 4.56
CA VAL A 317 -35.58 -17.51 5.91
C VAL A 317 -36.75 -18.45 5.95
N VAL A 318 -36.92 -19.15 7.06
CA VAL A 318 -38.01 -20.13 7.27
C VAL A 318 -38.93 -19.60 8.35
N ASP A 319 -40.21 -19.48 8.05
CA ASP A 319 -41.23 -19.06 9.02
C ASP A 319 -41.63 -20.17 10.01
N GLU A 320 -42.55 -19.87 10.91
CA GLU A 320 -43.05 -20.82 11.90
C GLU A 320 -43.83 -22.01 11.28
N SER A 321 -44.36 -21.82 10.06
CA SER A 321 -45.08 -22.85 9.31
C SER A 321 -44.17 -23.79 8.53
N GLY A 322 -42.88 -23.51 8.45
CA GLY A 322 -41.90 -24.24 7.65
C GLY A 322 -41.83 -23.78 6.20
N THR A 323 -42.39 -22.61 5.88
CA THR A 323 -42.34 -22.04 4.52
C THR A 323 -41.06 -21.25 4.34
N VAL A 324 -40.42 -21.45 3.22
CA VAL A 324 -39.13 -20.78 2.83
C VAL A 324 -39.40 -19.45 2.12
N HIS A 325 -38.76 -18.39 2.57
CA HIS A 325 -38.86 -17.07 1.98
C HIS A 325 -37.47 -16.53 1.58
N ALA A 326 -37.33 -16.10 0.34
CA ALA A 326 -36.09 -15.44 -0.14
C ALA A 326 -36.02 -14.01 0.41
N LYS A 327 -35.11 -13.74 1.33
CA LYS A 327 -34.91 -12.42 1.94
C LYS A 327 -33.60 -11.81 1.48
N GLU A 328 -33.66 -10.61 0.92
CA GLU A 328 -32.46 -9.87 0.51
C GLU A 328 -31.73 -9.33 1.73
N ILE A 329 -30.40 -9.49 1.75
CA ILE A 329 -29.53 -8.98 2.81
C ILE A 329 -28.53 -7.96 2.28
N THR A 330 -28.22 -6.98 3.12
CA THR A 330 -27.15 -6.03 2.86
C THR A 330 -25.90 -6.46 3.60
N VAL A 331 -24.83 -6.74 2.86
CA VAL A 331 -23.53 -7.12 3.42
C VAL A 331 -22.72 -5.85 3.66
N GLY A 332 -22.30 -5.60 4.90
CA GLY A 332 -21.43 -4.49 5.27
C GLY A 332 -19.95 -4.84 5.18
N ALA A 333 -19.59 -6.09 5.46
CA ALA A 333 -18.22 -6.57 5.35
C ALA A 333 -18.15 -8.08 5.19
N GLU A 334 -17.01 -8.55 4.67
CA GLU A 334 -16.72 -9.96 4.46
C GLU A 334 -15.57 -10.41 5.35
N LEU A 335 -15.79 -11.50 6.09
CA LEU A 335 -14.82 -12.20 6.92
C LEU A 335 -14.59 -13.59 6.36
N PRO A 336 -13.53 -14.29 6.73
CA PRO A 336 -13.38 -15.71 6.35
C PRO A 336 -14.62 -16.51 6.75
N HIS A 337 -15.31 -17.06 5.74
CA HIS A 337 -16.52 -17.91 5.87
C HIS A 337 -17.79 -17.25 6.40
N VAL A 338 -17.78 -15.96 6.78
CA VAL A 338 -18.95 -15.25 7.31
C VAL A 338 -19.11 -13.88 6.67
N PHE A 339 -20.35 -13.41 6.57
CA PHE A 339 -20.69 -12.04 6.23
C PHE A 339 -21.14 -11.27 7.47
N VAL A 340 -20.74 -10.01 7.54
CA VAL A 340 -21.34 -9.02 8.44
C VAL A 340 -22.57 -8.44 7.73
N VAL A 341 -23.75 -8.70 8.27
CA VAL A 341 -25.01 -8.21 7.71
C VAL A 341 -25.41 -6.92 8.42
N THR A 342 -25.66 -5.87 7.63
CA THR A 342 -26.04 -4.54 8.12
C THR A 342 -27.52 -4.23 7.92
N GLY A 343 -28.21 -5.05 7.15
CA GLY A 343 -29.65 -4.88 6.90
C GLY A 343 -30.25 -6.08 6.23
N GLY A 344 -31.59 -6.16 6.30
CA GLY A 344 -32.36 -7.24 5.65
C GLY A 344 -32.56 -8.51 6.47
N LEU A 345 -31.98 -8.64 7.67
CA LEU A 345 -32.12 -9.81 8.51
C LEU A 345 -32.26 -9.38 9.98
N GLU A 346 -33.11 -10.07 10.74
CA GLU A 346 -33.33 -9.86 12.16
C GLU A 346 -32.71 -10.98 13.00
N ASP A 347 -32.48 -10.74 14.29
CA ASP A 347 -31.87 -11.71 15.22
C ASP A 347 -32.66 -13.00 15.37
N THR A 348 -33.99 -12.91 15.18
CA THR A 348 -34.94 -13.99 15.33
C THR A 348 -35.19 -14.77 14.04
N ASP A 349 -34.71 -14.27 12.91
CA ASP A 349 -34.89 -14.92 11.62
C ASP A 349 -34.15 -16.27 11.60
N ARG A 350 -34.89 -17.35 11.32
CA ARG A 350 -34.30 -18.68 11.10
C ARG A 350 -33.96 -18.82 9.62
N PHE A 351 -32.73 -19.12 9.29
CA PHE A 351 -32.32 -19.28 7.90
C PHE A 351 -31.66 -20.63 7.62
N LEU A 352 -31.78 -21.09 6.36
CA LEU A 352 -31.19 -22.34 5.90
C LEU A 352 -29.66 -22.26 5.90
N VAL A 353 -29.02 -23.25 6.51
CA VAL A 353 -27.53 -23.38 6.53
C VAL A 353 -27.03 -24.13 5.30
N GLU A 354 -27.81 -25.13 4.83
CA GLU A 354 -27.46 -26.00 3.71
C GLU A 354 -28.67 -26.34 2.87
N GLY A 355 -28.45 -26.84 1.65
CA GLY A 355 -29.54 -27.28 0.79
C GLY A 355 -30.21 -26.17 -0.02
N LEU A 356 -29.61 -25.00 -0.14
CA LEU A 356 -30.14 -23.84 -0.85
C LEU A 356 -30.56 -24.13 -2.30
N ARG A 357 -29.92 -25.14 -2.95
CA ARG A 357 -30.24 -25.53 -4.33
C ARG A 357 -31.47 -26.46 -4.43
N LYS A 358 -31.97 -26.96 -3.29
CA LYS A 358 -33.09 -27.91 -3.23
C LYS A 358 -34.42 -27.22 -2.96
N VAL A 359 -34.42 -25.94 -2.68
CA VAL A 359 -35.60 -25.16 -2.32
C VAL A 359 -35.74 -23.92 -3.19
N ARG A 360 -36.98 -23.45 -3.27
CA ARG A 360 -37.35 -22.18 -3.91
C ARG A 360 -38.19 -21.36 -2.94
N ASP A 361 -38.36 -20.10 -3.24
CA ASP A 361 -39.24 -19.19 -2.53
C ASP A 361 -40.70 -19.76 -2.54
N GLY A 362 -41.28 -19.90 -1.38
CA GLY A 362 -42.62 -20.47 -1.19
C GLY A 362 -42.67 -21.99 -0.95
N ASP A 363 -41.58 -22.73 -1.01
CA ASP A 363 -41.54 -24.16 -0.71
C ASP A 363 -41.74 -24.42 0.78
N GLU A 364 -42.42 -25.53 1.11
CA GLU A 364 -42.57 -26.03 2.48
C GLU A 364 -41.52 -27.10 2.79
N ILE A 365 -40.84 -26.97 3.91
CA ILE A 365 -39.79 -27.90 4.37
C ILE A 365 -40.02 -28.38 5.79
N GLU A 366 -39.41 -29.48 6.14
CA GLU A 366 -39.23 -29.88 7.53
C GLU A 366 -37.97 -29.27 8.10
N VAL A 367 -38.07 -28.63 9.27
CA VAL A 367 -36.95 -27.87 9.88
C VAL A 367 -36.22 -28.78 10.87
N ARG A 368 -34.89 -28.82 10.73
CA ARG A 368 -33.97 -29.33 11.74
C ARG A 368 -33.18 -28.16 12.32
N GLU A 369 -33.50 -27.79 13.56
CA GLU A 369 -32.79 -26.71 14.23
C GLU A 369 -31.35 -27.12 14.58
N GLU A 370 -30.39 -26.27 14.26
CA GLU A 370 -28.98 -26.43 14.64
C GLU A 370 -28.55 -25.26 15.52
N ASP A 371 -27.82 -25.59 16.60
CA ASP A 371 -27.29 -24.56 17.49
C ASP A 371 -26.37 -23.59 16.71
N PRO A 372 -26.64 -22.28 16.72
CA PRO A 372 -25.84 -21.28 16.01
C PRO A 372 -24.36 -21.41 16.35
N LYS A 373 -23.97 -21.61 17.60
CA LYS A 373 -22.57 -21.75 18.00
C LYS A 373 -21.87 -22.88 17.27
N THR A 374 -22.50 -24.03 17.21
CA THR A 374 -21.97 -25.22 16.52
C THR A 374 -21.83 -24.98 15.03
N VAL A 375 -22.79 -24.30 14.41
CA VAL A 375 -22.71 -23.96 12.96
C VAL A 375 -21.54 -23.02 12.66
N PHE A 376 -21.32 -22.03 13.52
CA PHE A 376 -20.24 -21.04 13.31
C PHE A 376 -18.84 -21.55 13.70
N GLU A 377 -18.74 -22.53 14.60
CA GLU A 377 -17.47 -23.19 14.95
C GLU A 377 -17.00 -24.20 13.87
N ASN A 378 -17.96 -24.80 13.15
CA ASN A 378 -17.70 -25.82 12.12
C ASN A 378 -17.77 -25.24 10.69
N LEU A 379 -17.44 -23.97 10.49
CA LEU A 379 -17.35 -23.39 9.14
C LEU A 379 -16.08 -23.89 8.45
N GLU A 380 -16.18 -25.03 7.77
CA GLU A 380 -15.10 -25.49 6.88
C GLU A 380 -15.06 -24.67 5.58
N PRO A 381 -13.86 -24.45 5.00
CA PRO A 381 -13.76 -23.86 3.68
C PRO A 381 -14.51 -24.72 2.66
N TYR A 382 -15.31 -24.09 1.80
CA TYR A 382 -15.91 -24.76 0.65
C TYR A 382 -14.80 -25.48 -0.12
N ALA A 383 -14.87 -26.80 -0.23
CA ALA A 383 -14.15 -27.51 -1.28
C ALA A 383 -14.84 -27.14 -2.60
N GLU A 384 -14.14 -26.38 -3.46
CA GLU A 384 -14.56 -26.08 -4.83
C GLU A 384 -14.71 -27.35 -5.67
#